data_311f82d16f07f214f7efd3b7894d214a
#
_entry.id   311f82d16f07f214f7efd3b7894d214a
#
_cell.length_a   1.000
_cell.length_b   1.000
_cell.length_c   1.000
_cell.angle_alpha   90.00
_cell.angle_beta   90.00
_cell.angle_gamma   90.00
#
_symmetry.space_group_name_H-M   'P 1'
#
loop_
_entity.id
_entity.type
_entity.pdbx_description
1 polymer ?
#
loop_
_entity_poly.entity_id
_entity_poly.type
_entity_poly.pdbx_seq_one_letter_code
_entity_poly.pdbx_strand_id
1 'polypeptide(L)'
;MAFENLSEKLQNTFKKLRGKGVLTEADINEAMREVKLALLEADVNFKVVKEFVAQVKERAMGTAVLESLTPGQQVIKIVNDQLVELMGGTNSKLTYSPSGFTVLMMVGLQGTGKTTTCGKLAAYLKKNGKKPMLAACDVYRPAAIDQLEVVGRTVDVPVFTDRENRVAEDIALKARKEAEKKGFDVLIVDTAGRLQIDEELMEELVRVKKAIKPHEILLVVDALTGQDAVNAAEGFNEKLGIDGIVMTKMDGDSRGGAALSAKKVTGKPVKFIGMGEKFDALEPFHPERMASRILGMGDMLSLIEKAQESYDEEKAAKLEKKLRKNEFTLEDFLDQMGEVQKMGGIGKMLEMLPGVNSKSVSDDEIEKSEKEFRQMEAIICSMTLEERRNPSLLNASRRKRIAAGSGQPVSKINGLIKKYEDAKKLMKQFSNPNFMKKNKRFKGLF
;
A
#
# COMPACT_ATOMS: atom_id res chain seq x y z
N MET A 1 5.81 7.40 7.59
CA MET A 1 4.80 6.39 7.16
C MET A 1 3.39 6.95 7.28
N ALA A 2 2.45 6.42 6.45
CA ALA A 2 1.06 6.85 6.52
C ALA A 2 0.50 6.66 7.94
N PHE A 3 -0.17 7.69 8.46
CA PHE A 3 -0.82 7.72 9.79
C PHE A 3 0.10 7.56 11.02
N GLU A 4 1.41 7.67 10.90
CA GLU A 4 2.34 7.36 12.00
C GLU A 4 2.08 8.20 13.25
N ASN A 5 1.96 9.53 13.10
CA ASN A 5 1.71 10.44 14.21
C ASN A 5 0.35 10.18 14.89
N LEU A 6 -0.68 9.93 14.07
CA LEU A 6 -2.03 9.62 14.56
C LEU A 6 -2.02 8.27 15.31
N SER A 7 -1.38 7.26 14.72
CA SER A 7 -1.29 5.92 15.29
C SER A 7 -0.59 5.93 16.65
N GLU A 8 0.55 6.62 16.78
CA GLU A 8 1.27 6.72 18.06
C GLU A 8 0.41 7.32 19.17
N LYS A 9 -0.30 8.42 18.88
CA LYS A 9 -1.17 9.09 19.85
C LYS A 9 -2.33 8.23 20.29
N LEU A 10 -3.02 7.60 19.34
CA LEU A 10 -4.15 6.72 19.64
C LEU A 10 -3.71 5.48 20.42
N GLN A 11 -2.58 4.85 20.06
CA GLN A 11 -2.03 3.72 20.81
C GLN A 11 -1.70 4.09 22.25
N ASN A 12 -1.10 5.26 22.49
CA ASN A 12 -0.79 5.74 23.83
C ASN A 12 -2.06 5.94 24.66
N THR A 13 -3.11 6.52 24.08
CA THR A 13 -4.41 6.69 24.72
C THR A 13 -5.04 5.33 25.08
N PHE A 14 -5.06 4.40 24.14
CA PHE A 14 -5.67 3.08 24.36
C PHE A 14 -4.84 2.17 25.27
N LYS A 15 -3.53 2.34 25.34
CA LYS A 15 -2.68 1.64 26.30
C LYS A 15 -3.08 1.96 27.75
N LYS A 16 -3.45 3.23 28.03
CA LYS A 16 -3.95 3.65 29.34
C LYS A 16 -5.29 2.97 29.68
N LEU A 17 -6.18 2.81 28.70
CA LEU A 17 -7.49 2.16 28.88
C LEU A 17 -7.37 0.64 29.08
N ARG A 18 -6.46 -0.04 28.39
CA ARG A 18 -6.26 -1.50 28.51
C ARG A 18 -5.86 -1.95 29.91
N GLY A 19 -5.21 -1.08 30.69
CA GLY A 19 -4.75 -1.37 32.04
C GLY A 19 -5.85 -1.26 33.13
N LYS A 20 -7.03 -0.75 32.77
CA LYS A 20 -8.13 -0.53 33.73
C LYS A 20 -9.13 -1.71 33.69
N GLY A 21 -9.33 -2.36 34.82
CA GLY A 21 -10.28 -3.49 34.95
C GLY A 21 -11.75 -3.06 34.84
N VAL A 22 -12.07 -1.82 35.28
CA VAL A 22 -13.39 -1.17 35.16
C VAL A 22 -13.16 0.21 34.56
N LEU A 23 -14.00 0.59 33.60
CA LEU A 23 -13.99 1.94 33.02
C LEU A 23 -15.16 2.74 33.59
N THR A 24 -14.87 3.94 34.04
CA THR A 24 -15.87 4.92 34.42
C THR A 24 -16.23 5.82 33.24
N GLU A 25 -17.36 6.52 33.30
CA GLU A 25 -17.72 7.52 32.31
C GLU A 25 -16.65 8.62 32.20
N ALA A 26 -15.99 8.98 33.29
CA ALA A 26 -14.89 9.93 33.30
C ALA A 26 -13.70 9.42 32.47
N ASP A 27 -13.35 8.15 32.58
CA ASP A 27 -12.26 7.53 31.81
C ASP A 27 -12.56 7.54 30.32
N ILE A 28 -13.80 7.25 29.92
CA ILE A 28 -14.23 7.28 28.50
C ILE A 28 -14.17 8.73 27.99
N ASN A 29 -14.64 9.69 28.78
CA ASN A 29 -14.62 11.09 28.41
C ASN A 29 -13.20 11.64 28.24
N GLU A 30 -12.26 11.27 29.12
CA GLU A 30 -10.85 11.63 29.02
C GLU A 30 -10.21 11.03 27.77
N ALA A 31 -10.40 9.72 27.53
CA ALA A 31 -9.88 9.05 26.34
C ALA A 31 -10.43 9.66 25.05
N MET A 32 -11.72 9.97 24.99
CA MET A 32 -12.34 10.60 23.83
C MET A 32 -11.87 12.05 23.63
N ARG A 33 -11.47 12.74 24.68
CA ARG A 33 -10.81 14.04 24.55
C ARG A 33 -9.42 13.89 23.90
N GLU A 34 -8.62 12.92 24.32
CA GLU A 34 -7.31 12.64 23.72
C GLU A 34 -7.47 12.20 22.24
N VAL A 35 -8.43 11.32 21.94
CA VAL A 35 -8.75 10.89 20.56
C VAL A 35 -9.16 12.09 19.70
N LYS A 36 -10.03 12.98 20.23
CA LYS A 36 -10.42 14.21 19.53
C LYS A 36 -9.21 15.06 19.16
N LEU A 37 -8.31 15.29 20.11
CA LEU A 37 -7.11 16.08 19.88
C LEU A 37 -6.20 15.42 18.84
N ALA A 38 -5.98 14.11 18.95
CA ALA A 38 -5.17 13.35 17.99
C ALA A 38 -5.71 13.46 16.56
N LEU A 39 -7.03 13.34 16.36
CA LEU A 39 -7.67 13.48 15.06
C LEU A 39 -7.57 14.91 14.50
N LEU A 40 -7.73 15.95 15.35
CA LEU A 40 -7.59 17.34 14.92
C LEU A 40 -6.14 17.66 14.53
N GLU A 41 -5.15 17.19 15.29
CA GLU A 41 -3.74 17.33 14.96
C GLU A 41 -3.33 16.55 13.71
N ALA A 42 -4.05 15.45 13.41
CA ALA A 42 -3.94 14.72 12.16
C ALA A 42 -4.63 15.43 10.98
N ASP A 43 -5.12 16.65 11.16
CA ASP A 43 -5.80 17.46 10.14
C ASP A 43 -7.11 16.82 9.62
N VAL A 44 -7.83 16.09 10.50
CA VAL A 44 -9.18 15.60 10.19
C VAL A 44 -10.18 16.74 10.30
N ASN A 45 -11.15 16.82 9.39
CA ASN A 45 -12.16 17.84 9.35
C ASN A 45 -12.91 17.95 10.70
N PHE A 46 -13.04 19.18 11.23
CA PHE A 46 -13.61 19.42 12.57
C PHE A 46 -15.03 18.86 12.76
N LYS A 47 -15.91 19.00 11.75
CA LYS A 47 -17.28 18.47 11.80
C LYS A 47 -17.25 16.93 11.89
N VAL A 48 -16.38 16.31 11.10
CA VAL A 48 -16.17 14.87 11.08
C VAL A 48 -15.69 14.37 12.46
N VAL A 49 -14.69 15.03 13.05
CA VAL A 49 -14.19 14.68 14.39
C VAL A 49 -15.26 14.82 15.46
N LYS A 50 -16.07 15.88 15.42
CA LYS A 50 -17.15 16.10 16.37
C LYS A 50 -18.20 14.99 16.34
N GLU A 51 -18.64 14.60 15.13
CA GLU A 51 -19.59 13.52 14.94
C GLU A 51 -19.00 12.18 15.38
N PHE A 52 -17.79 11.87 14.97
CA PHE A 52 -17.06 10.65 15.33
C PHE A 52 -17.00 10.46 16.86
N VAL A 53 -16.53 11.47 17.57
CA VAL A 53 -16.42 11.41 19.05
C VAL A 53 -17.78 11.24 19.70
N ALA A 54 -18.82 11.92 19.20
CA ALA A 54 -20.18 11.77 19.72
C ALA A 54 -20.71 10.34 19.54
N GLN A 55 -20.56 9.75 18.36
CA GLN A 55 -21.00 8.39 18.07
C GLN A 55 -20.24 7.33 18.88
N VAL A 56 -18.92 7.49 19.04
CA VAL A 56 -18.12 6.59 19.89
C VAL A 56 -18.57 6.66 21.34
N LYS A 57 -18.79 7.86 21.89
CA LYS A 57 -19.28 8.04 23.28
C LYS A 57 -20.64 7.38 23.48
N GLU A 58 -21.58 7.63 22.59
CA GLU A 58 -22.93 7.06 22.65
C GLU A 58 -22.88 5.54 22.66
N ARG A 59 -22.12 4.92 21.74
CA ARG A 59 -21.96 3.47 21.67
C ARG A 59 -21.20 2.92 22.89
N ALA A 60 -20.17 3.60 23.39
CA ALA A 60 -19.39 3.14 24.53
C ALA A 60 -20.19 3.19 25.85
N MET A 61 -21.12 4.14 26.01
CA MET A 61 -21.99 4.23 27.18
C MET A 61 -23.21 3.32 27.11
N GLY A 62 -23.70 2.99 25.89
CA GLY A 62 -24.90 2.17 25.69
C GLY A 62 -24.63 0.68 25.57
N THR A 63 -23.38 0.22 25.52
CA THR A 63 -23.04 -1.18 25.21
C THR A 63 -23.01 -2.01 26.49
N ALA A 64 -23.87 -3.04 26.58
CA ALA A 64 -23.69 -4.12 27.54
C ALA A 64 -22.35 -4.81 27.33
N VAL A 65 -21.61 -5.07 28.41
CA VAL A 65 -20.29 -5.70 28.40
C VAL A 65 -20.39 -7.06 27.69
N LEU A 66 -19.71 -7.21 26.55
CA LEU A 66 -19.55 -8.53 25.93
C LEU A 66 -18.69 -9.39 26.87
N GLU A 67 -19.20 -10.55 27.30
CA GLU A 67 -18.55 -11.43 28.30
C GLU A 67 -17.11 -11.83 27.95
N SER A 68 -16.71 -11.73 26.68
CA SER A 68 -15.39 -12.13 26.17
C SER A 68 -14.35 -11.00 26.09
N LEU A 69 -14.71 -9.73 26.33
CA LEU A 69 -13.82 -8.58 26.18
C LEU A 69 -13.74 -7.76 27.48
N THR A 70 -12.54 -7.23 27.77
CA THR A 70 -12.42 -6.23 28.83
C THR A 70 -13.09 -4.91 28.40
N PRO A 71 -13.55 -4.05 29.34
CA PRO A 71 -14.16 -2.77 28.99
C PRO A 71 -13.27 -1.89 28.09
N GLY A 72 -11.95 -1.90 28.32
CA GLY A 72 -11.00 -1.16 27.46
C GLY A 72 -10.92 -1.72 26.04
N GLN A 73 -10.98 -3.05 25.89
CA GLN A 73 -10.99 -3.69 24.55
C GLN A 73 -12.29 -3.38 23.79
N GLN A 74 -13.41 -3.26 24.48
CA GLN A 74 -14.69 -2.88 23.88
C GLN A 74 -14.65 -1.46 23.32
N VAL A 75 -14.13 -0.49 24.08
CA VAL A 75 -13.97 0.89 23.59
C VAL A 75 -13.07 0.93 22.37
N ILE A 76 -11.95 0.19 22.36
CA ILE A 76 -11.05 0.12 21.20
C ILE A 76 -11.76 -0.49 19.99
N LYS A 77 -12.58 -1.53 20.18
CA LYS A 77 -13.38 -2.11 19.12
C LYS A 77 -14.39 -1.11 18.55
N ILE A 78 -15.11 -0.38 19.40
CA ILE A 78 -16.05 0.67 18.97
C ILE A 78 -15.34 1.74 18.16
N VAL A 79 -14.16 2.19 18.59
CA VAL A 79 -13.35 3.17 17.85
C VAL A 79 -12.92 2.60 16.50
N ASN A 80 -12.47 1.32 16.44
CA ASN A 80 -12.12 0.66 15.19
C ASN A 80 -13.30 0.63 14.22
N ASP A 81 -14.46 0.17 14.68
CA ASP A 81 -15.65 0.04 13.85
C ASP A 81 -16.12 1.41 13.33
N GLN A 82 -16.01 2.46 14.17
CA GLN A 82 -16.31 3.83 13.77
C GLN A 82 -15.29 4.42 12.78
N LEU A 83 -13.99 4.10 12.91
CA LEU A 83 -12.98 4.49 11.91
C LEU A 83 -13.25 3.81 10.57
N VAL A 84 -13.60 2.52 10.57
CA VAL A 84 -13.96 1.78 9.37
C VAL A 84 -15.17 2.42 8.68
N GLU A 85 -16.24 2.71 9.45
CA GLU A 85 -17.45 3.35 8.95
C GLU A 85 -17.16 4.75 8.37
N LEU A 86 -16.34 5.54 9.07
CA LEU A 86 -15.91 6.87 8.63
C LEU A 86 -15.20 6.84 7.27
N MET A 87 -14.35 5.86 7.05
CA MET A 87 -13.61 5.66 5.79
C MET A 87 -14.42 5.00 4.67
N GLY A 88 -15.67 4.60 4.94
CA GLY A 88 -16.57 4.07 3.93
C GLY A 88 -16.98 2.61 4.09
N GLY A 89 -16.64 1.98 5.20
CA GLY A 89 -17.05 0.62 5.58
C GLY A 89 -16.27 -0.47 4.86
N THR A 90 -16.49 -0.63 3.57
CA THR A 90 -15.88 -1.68 2.75
C THR A 90 -15.07 -1.10 1.59
N ASN A 91 -14.18 -1.91 1.03
CA ASN A 91 -13.45 -1.56 -0.18
C ASN A 91 -14.41 -1.29 -1.35
N SER A 92 -14.23 -0.15 -2.02
CA SER A 92 -14.99 0.21 -3.21
C SER A 92 -14.20 -0.12 -4.48
N LYS A 93 -14.59 -1.19 -5.16
CA LYS A 93 -13.94 -1.64 -6.40
C LYS A 93 -14.25 -0.71 -7.58
N LEU A 94 -13.44 -0.83 -8.65
CA LEU A 94 -13.76 -0.19 -9.94
C LEU A 94 -15.03 -0.80 -10.53
N THR A 95 -15.84 0.07 -11.13
CA THR A 95 -17.03 -0.32 -11.87
C THR A 95 -16.63 -0.59 -13.31
N TYR A 96 -16.81 -1.83 -13.74
CA TYR A 96 -16.54 -2.22 -15.12
C TYR A 96 -17.84 -2.20 -15.95
N SER A 97 -17.69 -1.85 -17.22
CA SER A 97 -18.79 -1.91 -18.17
C SER A 97 -19.26 -3.34 -18.42
N PRO A 98 -20.56 -3.60 -18.43
CA PRO A 98 -21.10 -4.90 -18.82
C PRO A 98 -20.78 -5.29 -20.28
N SER A 99 -20.50 -4.31 -21.15
CA SER A 99 -20.12 -4.55 -22.55
C SER A 99 -18.69 -5.05 -22.74
N GLY A 100 -17.89 -5.13 -21.64
CA GLY A 100 -16.50 -5.57 -21.67
C GLY A 100 -15.48 -4.45 -21.92
N PHE A 101 -15.90 -3.27 -22.40
CA PHE A 101 -15.02 -2.12 -22.60
C PHE A 101 -15.32 -1.00 -21.59
N THR A 102 -14.35 -0.61 -20.78
CA THR A 102 -14.49 0.37 -19.71
C THR A 102 -13.67 1.62 -20.00
N VAL A 103 -14.24 2.80 -19.76
CA VAL A 103 -13.54 4.08 -19.87
C VAL A 103 -13.43 4.70 -18.49
N LEU A 104 -12.19 4.97 -18.06
CA LEU A 104 -11.85 5.65 -16.81
C LEU A 104 -11.31 7.05 -17.13
N MET A 105 -11.87 8.08 -16.52
CA MET A 105 -11.42 9.45 -16.69
C MET A 105 -10.71 9.92 -15.43
N MET A 106 -9.42 10.27 -15.56
CA MET A 106 -8.60 10.74 -14.45
C MET A 106 -8.60 12.25 -14.40
N VAL A 107 -9.04 12.83 -13.29
CA VAL A 107 -9.14 14.27 -13.08
C VAL A 107 -8.41 14.70 -11.81
N GLY A 108 -8.12 16.00 -11.65
CA GLY A 108 -7.47 16.55 -10.45
C GLY A 108 -6.56 17.73 -10.75
N LEU A 109 -6.07 18.39 -9.72
CA LEU A 109 -5.21 19.55 -9.84
C LEU A 109 -3.81 19.18 -10.36
N GLN A 110 -3.06 20.20 -10.79
CA GLN A 110 -1.67 20.03 -11.21
C GLN A 110 -0.80 19.56 -10.02
N GLY A 111 0.14 18.64 -10.27
CA GLY A 111 1.06 18.15 -9.24
C GLY A 111 0.49 17.07 -8.32
N THR A 112 -0.80 16.72 -8.44
CA THR A 112 -1.41 15.64 -7.63
C THR A 112 -1.00 14.24 -8.06
N GLY A 113 -0.25 14.09 -9.16
CA GLY A 113 0.24 12.78 -9.62
C GLY A 113 -0.70 12.04 -10.57
N LYS A 114 -1.59 12.74 -11.31
CA LYS A 114 -2.53 12.12 -12.28
C LYS A 114 -1.82 11.21 -13.28
N THR A 115 -0.87 11.73 -14.04
CA THR A 115 -0.14 11.00 -15.09
C THR A 115 0.56 9.75 -14.54
N THR A 116 1.22 9.89 -13.38
CA THR A 116 1.84 8.74 -12.70
C THR A 116 0.79 7.73 -12.23
N THR A 117 -0.35 8.21 -11.74
CA THR A 117 -1.47 7.35 -11.30
C THR A 117 -2.10 6.62 -12.49
N CYS A 118 -2.21 7.23 -13.67
CA CYS A 118 -2.63 6.55 -14.89
C CYS A 118 -1.75 5.33 -15.18
N GLY A 119 -0.42 5.49 -15.09
CA GLY A 119 0.52 4.38 -15.26
C GLY A 119 0.42 3.31 -14.18
N LYS A 120 0.31 3.71 -12.92
CA LYS A 120 0.12 2.77 -11.80
C LYS A 120 -1.17 1.97 -11.94
N LEU A 121 -2.26 2.65 -12.28
CA LEU A 121 -3.56 2.02 -12.50
C LEU A 121 -3.53 1.07 -13.72
N ALA A 122 -2.83 1.46 -14.80
CA ALA A 122 -2.63 0.58 -15.96
C ALA A 122 -1.83 -0.68 -15.58
N ALA A 123 -0.74 -0.53 -14.82
CA ALA A 123 0.04 -1.67 -14.31
C ALA A 123 -0.81 -2.58 -13.40
N TYR A 124 -1.59 -2.00 -12.49
CA TYR A 124 -2.52 -2.75 -11.64
C TYR A 124 -3.56 -3.52 -12.46
N LEU A 125 -4.18 -2.90 -13.45
CA LEU A 125 -5.16 -3.54 -14.32
C LEU A 125 -4.55 -4.67 -15.16
N LYS A 126 -3.34 -4.45 -15.70
CA LYS A 126 -2.61 -5.47 -16.45
C LYS A 126 -2.27 -6.69 -15.58
N LYS A 127 -1.84 -6.47 -14.32
CA LYS A 127 -1.62 -7.55 -13.34
C LYS A 127 -2.89 -8.36 -13.07
N ASN A 128 -4.06 -7.70 -13.14
CA ASN A 128 -5.38 -8.34 -13.00
C ASN A 128 -5.97 -8.88 -14.31
N GLY A 129 -5.13 -9.11 -15.33
CA GLY A 129 -5.53 -9.75 -16.58
C GLY A 129 -6.31 -8.87 -17.55
N LYS A 130 -6.37 -7.54 -17.34
CA LYS A 130 -6.99 -6.59 -18.26
C LYS A 130 -5.99 -6.07 -19.29
N LYS A 131 -6.49 -5.62 -20.43
CA LYS A 131 -5.72 -4.98 -21.51
C LYS A 131 -5.99 -3.47 -21.50
N PRO A 132 -5.25 -2.66 -20.74
CA PRO A 132 -5.44 -1.21 -20.70
C PRO A 132 -4.76 -0.50 -21.86
N MET A 133 -5.32 0.67 -22.25
CA MET A 133 -4.70 1.68 -23.09
C MET A 133 -4.77 3.02 -22.38
N LEU A 134 -3.72 3.85 -22.50
CA LEU A 134 -3.68 5.22 -21.98
C LEU A 134 -4.04 6.21 -23.10
N ALA A 135 -4.64 7.35 -22.76
CA ALA A 135 -4.87 8.46 -23.68
C ALA A 135 -4.37 9.78 -23.09
N ALA A 136 -3.52 10.50 -23.83
CA ALA A 136 -2.94 11.78 -23.44
C ALA A 136 -3.86 12.93 -23.88
N CYS A 137 -4.65 13.47 -22.95
CA CYS A 137 -5.56 14.58 -23.18
C CYS A 137 -5.16 15.89 -22.47
N ASP A 138 -3.94 15.98 -21.89
CA ASP A 138 -3.35 17.24 -21.41
C ASP A 138 -2.70 17.99 -22.60
N VAL A 139 -3.54 18.74 -23.32
CA VAL A 139 -3.13 19.44 -24.57
C VAL A 139 -2.35 20.72 -24.32
N TYR A 140 -2.36 21.25 -23.10
CA TYR A 140 -1.70 22.52 -22.76
C TYR A 140 -0.22 22.38 -22.47
N ARG A 141 0.22 21.18 -22.11
CA ARG A 141 1.60 20.90 -21.73
C ARG A 141 2.19 19.80 -22.61
N PRO A 142 2.96 20.14 -23.65
CA PRO A 142 3.61 19.13 -24.51
C PRO A 142 4.42 18.11 -23.73
N ALA A 143 5.10 18.54 -22.67
CA ALA A 143 5.86 17.64 -21.79
C ALA A 143 4.97 16.62 -21.05
N ALA A 144 3.67 16.88 -20.86
CA ALA A 144 2.78 15.90 -20.23
C ALA A 144 2.48 14.72 -21.17
N ILE A 145 2.39 14.96 -22.46
CA ILE A 145 2.24 13.90 -23.48
C ILE A 145 3.47 13.01 -23.46
N ASP A 146 4.67 13.62 -23.51
CA ASP A 146 5.95 12.89 -23.47
C ASP A 146 6.07 12.09 -22.16
N GLN A 147 5.65 12.68 -21.04
CA GLN A 147 5.63 12.02 -19.73
C GLN A 147 4.73 10.78 -19.75
N LEU A 148 3.51 10.87 -20.28
CA LEU A 148 2.60 9.74 -20.35
C LEU A 148 3.13 8.64 -21.29
N GLU A 149 3.79 8.99 -22.39
CA GLU A 149 4.46 8.02 -23.28
C GLU A 149 5.59 7.28 -22.56
N VAL A 150 6.42 8.00 -21.77
CA VAL A 150 7.47 7.37 -20.96
C VAL A 150 6.85 6.44 -19.92
N VAL A 151 5.80 6.87 -19.24
CA VAL A 151 5.05 6.06 -18.29
C VAL A 151 4.50 4.80 -18.98
N GLY A 152 3.83 4.95 -20.13
CA GLY A 152 3.28 3.83 -20.90
C GLY A 152 4.35 2.81 -21.28
N ARG A 153 5.51 3.28 -21.78
CA ARG A 153 6.65 2.41 -22.09
C ARG A 153 7.19 1.66 -20.87
N THR A 154 7.25 2.33 -19.73
CA THR A 154 7.77 1.73 -18.49
C THR A 154 6.87 0.60 -17.97
N VAL A 155 5.54 0.75 -18.09
CA VAL A 155 4.58 -0.28 -17.66
C VAL A 155 4.17 -1.23 -18.80
N ASP A 156 4.75 -1.04 -20.00
CA ASP A 156 4.45 -1.80 -21.22
C ASP A 156 2.93 -1.76 -21.52
N VAL A 157 2.38 -0.53 -21.65
CA VAL A 157 1.00 -0.23 -21.99
C VAL A 157 0.97 0.82 -23.10
N PRO A 158 0.22 0.60 -24.19
CA PRO A 158 0.14 1.55 -25.30
C PRO A 158 -0.53 2.85 -24.90
N VAL A 159 -0.01 3.95 -25.48
CA VAL A 159 -0.52 5.29 -25.27
C VAL A 159 -1.04 5.85 -26.58
N PHE A 160 -2.28 6.34 -26.57
CA PHE A 160 -2.83 7.12 -27.67
C PHE A 160 -2.44 8.59 -27.51
N THR A 161 -1.89 9.18 -28.57
CA THR A 161 -1.50 10.59 -28.64
C THR A 161 -1.93 11.19 -29.98
N ASP A 162 -2.38 12.45 -29.96
CA ASP A 162 -2.68 13.24 -31.17
C ASP A 162 -2.09 14.64 -30.95
N ARG A 163 -0.80 14.81 -31.33
CA ARG A 163 0.00 16.01 -31.01
C ARG A 163 -0.40 17.25 -31.80
N GLU A 164 -1.10 17.07 -32.91
CA GLU A 164 -1.54 18.18 -33.76
C GLU A 164 -2.87 18.75 -33.28
N ASN A 165 -3.68 17.94 -32.64
CA ASN A 165 -4.99 18.34 -32.11
C ASN A 165 -4.85 19.06 -30.76
N ARG A 166 -5.57 20.14 -30.58
CA ARG A 166 -5.61 20.94 -29.34
C ARG A 166 -6.95 20.85 -28.61
N VAL A 167 -7.83 19.99 -29.07
CA VAL A 167 -9.18 19.80 -28.52
C VAL A 167 -9.22 18.49 -27.76
N ALA A 168 -9.22 18.58 -26.43
CA ALA A 168 -9.11 17.42 -25.54
C ALA A 168 -10.24 16.40 -25.72
N GLU A 169 -11.49 16.86 -25.93
CA GLU A 169 -12.65 16.01 -26.16
C GLU A 169 -12.56 15.21 -27.47
N ASP A 170 -11.97 15.78 -28.54
CA ASP A 170 -11.77 15.08 -29.81
C ASP A 170 -10.70 14.00 -29.70
N ILE A 171 -9.59 14.32 -29.00
CA ILE A 171 -8.52 13.35 -28.73
C ILE A 171 -9.06 12.17 -27.92
N ALA A 172 -9.80 12.45 -26.87
CA ALA A 172 -10.40 11.44 -26.02
C ALA A 172 -11.39 10.54 -26.79
N LEU A 173 -12.20 11.14 -27.69
CA LEU A 173 -13.13 10.39 -28.52
C LEU A 173 -12.43 9.50 -29.56
N LYS A 174 -11.35 9.99 -30.18
CA LYS A 174 -10.51 9.21 -31.11
C LYS A 174 -9.84 8.05 -30.36
N ALA A 175 -9.27 8.32 -29.16
CA ALA A 175 -8.67 7.31 -28.31
C ALA A 175 -9.67 6.21 -27.95
N ARG A 176 -10.91 6.59 -27.59
CA ARG A 176 -11.96 5.63 -27.27
C ARG A 176 -12.27 4.71 -28.46
N LYS A 177 -12.48 5.29 -29.65
CA LYS A 177 -12.76 4.51 -30.87
C LYS A 177 -11.61 3.57 -31.23
N GLU A 178 -10.37 4.03 -31.07
CA GLU A 178 -9.20 3.22 -31.35
C GLU A 178 -9.05 2.07 -30.35
N ALA A 179 -9.27 2.33 -29.05
CA ALA A 179 -9.23 1.31 -28.02
C ALA A 179 -10.27 0.21 -28.24
N GLU A 180 -11.52 0.59 -28.53
CA GLU A 180 -12.59 -0.35 -28.87
C GLU A 180 -12.24 -1.19 -30.13
N LYS A 181 -11.76 -0.53 -31.19
CA LYS A 181 -11.39 -1.21 -32.46
C LYS A 181 -10.24 -2.19 -32.27
N LYS A 182 -9.25 -1.88 -31.42
CA LYS A 182 -8.09 -2.73 -31.15
C LYS A 182 -8.33 -3.79 -30.09
N GLY A 183 -9.52 -3.84 -29.48
CA GLY A 183 -9.90 -4.84 -28.49
C GLY A 183 -9.23 -4.68 -27.14
N PHE A 184 -9.01 -3.44 -26.68
CA PHE A 184 -8.62 -3.15 -25.31
C PHE A 184 -9.82 -3.27 -24.38
N ASP A 185 -9.59 -3.69 -23.15
CA ASP A 185 -10.63 -3.84 -22.12
C ASP A 185 -10.90 -2.52 -21.39
N VAL A 186 -9.86 -1.69 -21.22
CA VAL A 186 -9.93 -0.45 -20.45
C VAL A 186 -9.18 0.68 -21.15
N LEU A 187 -9.84 1.83 -21.27
CA LEU A 187 -9.20 3.09 -21.63
C LEU A 187 -9.07 3.98 -20.39
N ILE A 188 -7.87 4.45 -20.10
CA ILE A 188 -7.59 5.42 -19.04
C ILE A 188 -7.24 6.74 -19.70
N VAL A 189 -8.05 7.77 -19.47
CA VAL A 189 -7.89 9.10 -20.05
C VAL A 189 -7.23 10.02 -19.03
N ASP A 190 -5.97 10.44 -19.32
CA ASP A 190 -5.24 11.43 -18.53
C ASP A 190 -5.60 12.84 -19.00
N THR A 191 -6.36 13.58 -18.16
CA THR A 191 -6.82 14.93 -18.49
C THR A 191 -5.88 16.01 -17.98
N ALA A 192 -6.00 17.21 -18.52
CA ALA A 192 -5.29 18.38 -18.03
C ALA A 192 -5.55 18.63 -16.54
N GLY A 193 -4.60 19.27 -15.87
CA GLY A 193 -4.75 19.77 -14.51
C GLY A 193 -4.21 21.19 -14.43
N ARG A 194 -4.92 22.05 -13.70
CA ARG A 194 -4.48 23.40 -13.36
C ARG A 194 -4.14 23.52 -11.90
N LEU A 195 -3.53 24.62 -11.50
CA LEU A 195 -3.12 24.84 -10.10
C LEU A 195 -4.31 24.98 -9.14
N GLN A 196 -5.45 25.43 -9.67
CA GLN A 196 -6.69 25.62 -8.93
C GLN A 196 -7.91 25.22 -9.78
N ILE A 197 -9.04 25.05 -9.14
CA ILE A 197 -10.32 24.81 -9.80
C ILE A 197 -10.80 26.13 -10.38
N ASP A 198 -10.75 26.27 -11.70
CA ASP A 198 -11.32 27.38 -12.45
C ASP A 198 -12.46 26.92 -13.38
N GLU A 199 -13.20 27.87 -13.91
CA GLU A 199 -14.36 27.59 -14.74
C GLU A 199 -13.98 26.95 -16.07
N GLU A 200 -12.91 27.42 -16.69
CA GLU A 200 -12.40 26.93 -17.98
C GLU A 200 -11.97 25.45 -17.92
N LEU A 201 -11.23 25.06 -16.87
CA LEU A 201 -10.88 23.66 -16.63
C LEU A 201 -12.14 22.80 -16.46
N MET A 202 -13.09 23.26 -15.66
CA MET A 202 -14.30 22.48 -15.39
C MET A 202 -15.17 22.31 -16.62
N GLU A 203 -15.30 23.34 -17.46
CA GLU A 203 -16.00 23.26 -18.74
C GLU A 203 -15.34 22.27 -19.70
N GLU A 204 -13.99 22.29 -19.80
CA GLU A 204 -13.26 21.33 -20.62
C GLU A 204 -13.53 19.90 -20.14
N LEU A 205 -13.38 19.64 -18.82
CA LEU A 205 -13.65 18.31 -18.26
C LEU A 205 -15.08 17.85 -18.50
N VAL A 206 -16.06 18.76 -18.45
CA VAL A 206 -17.47 18.46 -18.78
C VAL A 206 -17.61 18.11 -20.27
N ARG A 207 -16.93 18.80 -21.19
CA ARG A 207 -16.93 18.47 -22.63
C ARG A 207 -16.32 17.09 -22.87
N VAL A 208 -15.17 16.81 -22.28
CA VAL A 208 -14.53 15.48 -22.35
C VAL A 208 -15.46 14.39 -21.80
N LYS A 209 -16.04 14.60 -20.61
CA LYS A 209 -17.02 13.67 -20.01
C LYS A 209 -18.19 13.36 -20.96
N LYS A 210 -18.77 14.40 -21.61
CA LYS A 210 -19.89 14.22 -22.56
C LYS A 210 -19.46 13.43 -23.80
N ALA A 211 -18.23 13.66 -24.29
CA ALA A 211 -17.72 13.01 -25.50
C ALA A 211 -17.43 11.51 -25.26
N ILE A 212 -16.77 11.15 -24.16
CA ILE A 212 -16.35 9.77 -23.93
C ILE A 212 -17.29 8.95 -23.05
N LYS A 213 -18.25 9.59 -22.35
CA LYS A 213 -19.19 8.94 -21.42
C LYS A 213 -18.44 7.93 -20.52
N PRO A 214 -17.57 8.39 -19.62
CA PRO A 214 -16.76 7.50 -18.81
C PRO A 214 -17.64 6.66 -17.88
N HIS A 215 -17.22 5.44 -17.59
CA HIS A 215 -17.87 4.56 -16.62
C HIS A 215 -17.52 4.96 -15.20
N GLU A 216 -16.33 5.55 -15.01
CA GLU A 216 -15.92 6.17 -13.75
C GLU A 216 -15.05 7.41 -14.00
N ILE A 217 -15.27 8.42 -13.17
CA ILE A 217 -14.43 9.60 -13.05
C ILE A 217 -13.68 9.50 -11.73
N LEU A 218 -12.36 9.30 -11.80
CA LEU A 218 -11.48 9.15 -10.65
C LEU A 218 -10.73 10.46 -10.42
N LEU A 219 -10.98 11.06 -9.26
CA LEU A 219 -10.25 12.24 -8.82
C LEU A 219 -8.94 11.84 -8.13
N VAL A 220 -7.85 12.38 -8.63
CA VAL A 220 -6.51 12.18 -8.03
C VAL A 220 -6.18 13.38 -7.17
N VAL A 221 -5.96 13.13 -5.87
CA VAL A 221 -5.59 14.14 -4.88
C VAL A 221 -4.28 13.79 -4.18
N ASP A 222 -3.54 14.82 -3.77
CA ASP A 222 -2.32 14.66 -2.98
C ASP A 222 -2.67 14.65 -1.49
N ALA A 223 -2.41 13.54 -0.80
CA ALA A 223 -2.71 13.40 0.62
C ALA A 223 -1.93 14.38 1.50
N LEU A 224 -0.74 14.83 1.05
CA LEU A 224 0.08 15.79 1.80
C LEU A 224 -0.58 17.17 1.95
N THR A 225 -1.52 17.51 1.05
CA THR A 225 -2.24 18.79 1.12
C THR A 225 -3.35 18.80 2.19
N GLY A 226 -3.58 17.68 2.86
CA GLY A 226 -4.52 17.60 3.99
C GLY A 226 -5.94 17.98 3.62
N GLN A 227 -6.53 18.96 4.32
CA GLN A 227 -7.89 19.41 4.06
C GLN A 227 -8.09 20.07 2.67
N ASP A 228 -7.06 20.63 2.07
CA ASP A 228 -7.17 21.16 0.70
C ASP A 228 -7.47 20.07 -0.32
N ALA A 229 -6.96 18.84 -0.11
CA ALA A 229 -7.35 17.69 -0.92
C ALA A 229 -8.85 17.38 -0.80
N VAL A 230 -9.41 17.51 0.40
CA VAL A 230 -10.84 17.25 0.65
C VAL A 230 -11.70 18.36 0.05
N ASN A 231 -11.29 19.63 0.20
CA ASN A 231 -11.98 20.78 -0.40
C ASN A 231 -11.97 20.71 -1.93
N ALA A 232 -10.81 20.35 -2.52
CA ALA A 232 -10.71 20.12 -3.95
C ALA A 232 -11.66 18.98 -4.40
N ALA A 233 -11.72 17.89 -3.64
CA ALA A 233 -12.60 16.78 -3.95
C ALA A 233 -14.09 17.17 -3.90
N GLU A 234 -14.50 18.00 -2.95
CA GLU A 234 -15.85 18.55 -2.88
C GLU A 234 -16.16 19.40 -4.12
N GLY A 235 -15.28 20.34 -4.49
CA GLY A 235 -15.46 21.21 -5.65
C GLY A 235 -15.52 20.44 -6.98
N PHE A 236 -14.68 19.42 -7.19
CA PHE A 236 -14.78 18.55 -8.37
C PHE A 236 -16.07 17.73 -8.37
N ASN A 237 -16.50 17.25 -7.21
CA ASN A 237 -17.74 16.46 -7.11
C ASN A 237 -18.98 17.31 -7.43
N GLU A 238 -19.05 18.55 -6.95
CA GLU A 238 -20.17 19.44 -7.21
C GLU A 238 -20.31 19.79 -8.69
N LYS A 239 -19.20 20.12 -9.36
CA LYS A 239 -19.21 20.60 -10.75
C LYS A 239 -19.21 19.47 -11.78
N LEU A 240 -18.46 18.40 -11.55
CA LEU A 240 -18.26 17.32 -12.51
C LEU A 240 -19.00 16.03 -12.13
N GLY A 241 -19.19 15.78 -10.84
CA GLY A 241 -19.68 14.50 -10.34
C GLY A 241 -18.62 13.41 -10.48
N ILE A 242 -17.83 13.19 -9.44
CA ILE A 242 -16.82 12.12 -9.40
C ILE A 242 -17.43 10.82 -8.89
N ASP A 243 -16.79 9.68 -9.20
CA ASP A 243 -17.24 8.35 -8.76
C ASP A 243 -16.34 7.74 -7.69
N GLY A 244 -15.10 8.21 -7.60
CA GLY A 244 -14.14 7.78 -6.61
C GLY A 244 -12.92 8.69 -6.52
N ILE A 245 -12.16 8.49 -5.46
CA ILE A 245 -10.96 9.26 -5.13
C ILE A 245 -9.76 8.32 -5.13
N VAL A 246 -8.65 8.78 -5.71
CA VAL A 246 -7.32 8.16 -5.61
C VAL A 246 -6.42 9.10 -4.83
N MET A 247 -5.93 8.68 -3.68
CA MET A 247 -5.02 9.46 -2.85
C MET A 247 -3.58 9.09 -3.15
N THR A 248 -2.77 10.06 -3.55
CA THR A 248 -1.34 9.88 -3.82
C THR A 248 -0.50 10.34 -2.63
N LYS A 249 0.78 9.93 -2.62
CA LYS A 249 1.80 10.35 -1.64
C LYS A 249 1.45 10.00 -0.20
N MET A 250 0.66 8.95 0.00
CA MET A 250 0.26 8.50 1.34
C MET A 250 1.46 8.02 2.18
N ASP A 251 2.53 7.57 1.54
CA ASP A 251 3.80 7.20 2.18
C ASP A 251 4.48 8.37 2.90
N GLY A 252 4.29 9.60 2.43
CA GLY A 252 4.75 10.84 3.07
C GLY A 252 3.77 11.46 4.06
N ASP A 253 2.51 11.02 4.06
CA ASP A 253 1.47 11.57 4.95
C ASP A 253 1.41 10.83 6.29
N SER A 254 2.09 11.38 7.29
CA SER A 254 2.04 10.86 8.66
C SER A 254 0.77 11.21 9.43
N ARG A 255 -0.05 12.14 8.92
CA ARG A 255 -1.29 12.63 9.56
C ARG A 255 -2.52 11.83 9.14
N GLY A 256 -2.75 11.67 7.84
CA GLY A 256 -3.85 10.87 7.27
C GLY A 256 -5.24 11.51 7.33
N GLY A 257 -5.34 12.78 7.69
CA GLY A 257 -6.63 13.45 7.86
C GLY A 257 -7.48 13.54 6.61
N ALA A 258 -6.84 13.71 5.44
CA ALA A 258 -7.53 13.71 4.16
C ALA A 258 -8.26 12.37 3.91
N ALA A 259 -7.59 11.24 4.14
CA ALA A 259 -8.19 9.92 3.95
C ALA A 259 -9.37 9.65 4.89
N LEU A 260 -9.28 10.12 6.13
CA LEU A 260 -10.36 10.01 7.12
C LEU A 260 -11.55 10.91 6.82
N SER A 261 -11.32 12.06 6.18
CA SER A 261 -12.38 13.05 5.92
C SER A 261 -13.05 12.88 4.56
N ALA A 262 -12.33 12.38 3.56
CA ALA A 262 -12.73 12.42 2.16
C ALA A 262 -14.13 11.83 1.90
N LYS A 263 -14.39 10.61 2.37
CA LYS A 263 -15.68 9.94 2.19
C LYS A 263 -16.82 10.69 2.86
N LYS A 264 -16.59 11.18 4.09
CA LYS A 264 -17.63 11.85 4.88
C LYS A 264 -18.00 13.21 4.29
N VAL A 265 -17.01 13.95 3.77
CA VAL A 265 -17.24 15.30 3.19
C VAL A 265 -17.82 15.18 1.79
N THR A 266 -17.24 14.35 0.92
CA THR A 266 -17.64 14.28 -0.50
C THR A 266 -18.77 13.30 -0.79
N GLY A 267 -19.06 12.38 0.13
CA GLY A 267 -19.95 11.24 -0.13
C GLY A 267 -19.33 10.17 -1.05
N LYS A 268 -18.11 10.39 -1.58
CA LYS A 268 -17.45 9.51 -2.57
C LYS A 268 -16.37 8.63 -1.93
N PRO A 269 -16.27 7.36 -2.35
CA PRO A 269 -15.32 6.45 -1.76
C PRO A 269 -13.88 6.76 -2.21
N VAL A 270 -12.92 6.55 -1.31
CA VAL A 270 -11.54 6.36 -1.70
C VAL A 270 -11.41 4.96 -2.28
N LYS A 271 -10.90 4.83 -3.51
CA LYS A 271 -10.76 3.54 -4.20
C LYS A 271 -9.33 3.01 -4.16
N PHE A 272 -8.35 3.90 -4.30
CA PHE A 272 -6.94 3.55 -4.32
C PHE A 272 -6.11 4.53 -3.50
N ILE A 273 -4.97 4.05 -3.03
CA ILE A 273 -3.92 4.84 -2.38
C ILE A 273 -2.56 4.57 -3.04
N GLY A 274 -1.79 5.63 -3.26
CA GLY A 274 -0.41 5.57 -3.72
C GLY A 274 0.55 5.57 -2.54
N MET A 275 1.31 4.50 -2.40
CA MET A 275 2.22 4.24 -1.28
C MET A 275 3.69 4.30 -1.68
N GLY A 276 4.07 5.22 -2.58
CA GLY A 276 5.44 5.42 -3.04
C GLY A 276 5.52 5.72 -4.53
N GLU A 277 6.72 5.91 -5.06
CA GLU A 277 6.95 6.33 -6.45
C GLU A 277 6.84 5.19 -7.48
N LYS A 278 7.15 3.96 -7.09
CA LYS A 278 7.15 2.80 -7.99
C LYS A 278 5.77 2.54 -8.60
N PHE A 279 5.74 1.97 -9.82
CA PHE A 279 4.47 1.69 -10.51
C PHE A 279 3.65 0.57 -9.86
N ASP A 280 4.23 -0.28 -9.06
CA ASP A 280 3.55 -1.30 -8.25
C ASP A 280 3.03 -0.78 -6.90
N ALA A 281 3.33 0.48 -6.56
CA ALA A 281 2.94 1.11 -5.30
C ALA A 281 1.54 1.78 -5.38
N LEU A 282 0.58 1.15 -6.02
CA LEU A 282 -0.85 1.52 -5.98
C LEU A 282 -1.61 0.36 -5.34
N GLU A 283 -2.26 0.64 -4.23
CA GLU A 283 -3.02 -0.37 -3.48
C GLU A 283 -4.52 0.00 -3.46
N PRO A 284 -5.45 -0.97 -3.57
CA PRO A 284 -6.85 -0.73 -3.27
C PRO A 284 -7.02 -0.22 -1.83
N PHE A 285 -7.92 0.72 -1.62
CA PHE A 285 -8.18 1.26 -0.29
C PHE A 285 -9.09 0.33 0.50
N HIS A 286 -8.57 -0.20 1.62
CA HIS A 286 -9.29 -1.07 2.53
C HIS A 286 -9.50 -0.37 3.87
N PRO A 287 -10.70 0.17 4.16
CA PRO A 287 -11.00 0.86 5.41
C PRO A 287 -10.62 0.07 6.66
N GLU A 288 -10.93 -1.22 6.70
CA GLU A 288 -10.63 -2.11 7.84
C GLU A 288 -9.12 -2.22 8.12
N ARG A 289 -8.30 -2.36 7.06
CA ARG A 289 -6.84 -2.43 7.18
C ARG A 289 -6.25 -1.10 7.66
N MET A 290 -6.79 0.01 7.13
CA MET A 290 -6.36 1.35 7.55
C MET A 290 -6.71 1.61 9.01
N ALA A 291 -7.91 1.28 9.47
CA ALA A 291 -8.30 1.37 10.87
C ALA A 291 -7.38 0.54 11.77
N SER A 292 -7.10 -0.70 11.38
CA SER A 292 -6.18 -1.58 12.11
C SER A 292 -4.76 -1.02 12.21
N ARG A 293 -4.23 -0.44 11.12
CA ARG A 293 -2.91 0.25 11.11
C ARG A 293 -2.92 1.45 12.05
N ILE A 294 -3.93 2.31 11.98
CA ILE A 294 -4.09 3.49 12.83
C ILE A 294 -4.13 3.11 14.31
N LEU A 295 -4.77 2.00 14.67
CA LEU A 295 -4.88 1.53 16.04
C LEU A 295 -3.68 0.68 16.51
N GLY A 296 -2.68 0.46 15.64
CA GLY A 296 -1.50 -0.35 15.96
C GLY A 296 -1.80 -1.83 16.13
N MET A 297 -2.89 -2.32 15.55
CA MET A 297 -3.25 -3.74 15.54
C MET A 297 -2.57 -4.52 14.42
N GLY A 298 -1.75 -3.83 13.60
CA GLY A 298 -1.08 -4.41 12.45
C GLY A 298 -1.99 -4.60 11.24
N ASP A 299 -1.40 -5.05 10.15
CA ASP A 299 -2.12 -5.35 8.91
C ASP A 299 -1.74 -6.76 8.42
N MET A 300 -2.18 -7.75 9.17
CA MET A 300 -1.90 -9.17 8.88
C MET A 300 -2.48 -9.61 7.54
N LEU A 301 -3.62 -9.06 7.11
CA LEU A 301 -4.24 -9.42 5.83
C LEU A 301 -3.39 -8.96 4.65
N SER A 302 -2.90 -7.71 4.67
CA SER A 302 -1.99 -7.23 3.64
C SER A 302 -0.67 -8.00 3.63
N LEU A 303 -0.15 -8.41 4.79
CA LEU A 303 1.03 -9.25 4.87
C LEU A 303 0.80 -10.62 4.23
N ILE A 304 -0.34 -11.25 4.54
CA ILE A 304 -0.72 -12.55 3.96
C ILE A 304 -0.91 -12.44 2.45
N GLU A 305 -1.59 -11.39 1.95
CA GLU A 305 -1.78 -11.18 0.51
C GLU A 305 -0.45 -10.96 -0.22
N LYS A 306 0.44 -10.10 0.32
CA LYS A 306 1.78 -9.91 -0.24
C LYS A 306 2.61 -11.20 -0.21
N ALA A 307 2.47 -12.00 0.83
CA ALA A 307 3.08 -13.31 0.89
C ALA A 307 2.50 -14.26 -0.15
N GLN A 308 1.18 -14.27 -0.35
CA GLN A 308 0.52 -15.09 -1.37
C GLN A 308 0.86 -14.66 -2.80
N GLU A 309 0.98 -13.35 -3.06
CA GLU A 309 1.40 -12.83 -4.37
C GLU A 309 2.83 -13.23 -4.74
N SER A 310 3.71 -13.34 -3.74
CA SER A 310 5.10 -13.79 -3.90
C SER A 310 5.21 -15.32 -3.86
N TYR A 311 4.13 -16.02 -3.49
CA TYR A 311 4.12 -17.46 -3.25
C TYR A 311 3.96 -18.22 -4.56
N ASP A 312 5.08 -18.77 -5.04
CA ASP A 312 5.12 -19.72 -6.13
C ASP A 312 4.98 -21.14 -5.55
N GLU A 313 3.79 -21.73 -5.69
CA GLU A 313 3.49 -23.07 -5.15
C GLU A 313 4.49 -24.13 -5.61
N GLU A 314 4.98 -24.04 -6.86
CA GLU A 314 5.99 -24.98 -7.36
C GLU A 314 7.35 -24.79 -6.69
N LYS A 315 7.77 -23.53 -6.46
CA LYS A 315 9.02 -23.22 -5.76
C LYS A 315 8.94 -23.65 -4.30
N ALA A 316 7.80 -23.38 -3.64
CA ALA A 316 7.60 -23.77 -2.25
C ALA A 316 7.60 -25.29 -2.07
N ALA A 317 6.92 -26.04 -2.95
CA ALA A 317 6.93 -27.50 -2.92
C ALA A 317 8.34 -28.08 -3.21
N LYS A 318 9.11 -27.46 -4.12
CA LYS A 318 10.51 -27.83 -4.40
C LYS A 318 11.39 -27.55 -3.18
N LEU A 319 11.22 -26.41 -2.52
CA LEU A 319 11.96 -26.02 -1.33
C LEU A 319 11.66 -26.97 -0.17
N GLU A 320 10.39 -27.31 0.07
CA GLU A 320 10.00 -28.27 1.11
C GLU A 320 10.65 -29.64 0.87
N LYS A 321 10.63 -30.13 -0.38
CA LYS A 321 11.31 -31.38 -0.76
C LYS A 321 12.82 -31.32 -0.50
N LYS A 322 13.48 -30.20 -0.85
CA LYS A 322 14.91 -29.99 -0.60
C LYS A 322 15.23 -29.95 0.90
N LEU A 323 14.38 -29.28 1.70
CA LEU A 323 14.56 -29.23 3.16
C LEU A 323 14.41 -30.60 3.81
N ARG A 324 13.42 -31.40 3.40
CA ARG A 324 13.22 -32.78 3.87
C ARG A 324 14.40 -33.68 3.52
N LYS A 325 15.01 -33.48 2.34
CA LYS A 325 16.20 -34.23 1.88
C LYS A 325 17.52 -33.66 2.40
N ASN A 326 17.49 -32.57 3.19
CA ASN A 326 18.68 -31.86 3.67
C ASN A 326 19.56 -31.25 2.55
N GLU A 327 18.94 -30.96 1.39
CA GLU A 327 19.56 -30.44 0.17
C GLU A 327 19.44 -28.92 0.03
N PHE A 328 19.11 -28.20 1.10
CA PHE A 328 19.04 -26.73 1.13
C PHE A 328 20.42 -26.12 0.91
N THR A 329 20.56 -25.27 -0.10
CA THR A 329 21.83 -24.70 -0.56
C THR A 329 21.96 -23.21 -0.25
N LEU A 330 23.14 -22.62 -0.48
CA LEU A 330 23.32 -21.15 -0.39
C LEU A 330 22.60 -20.42 -1.54
N GLU A 331 22.34 -21.07 -2.69
CA GLU A 331 21.48 -20.52 -3.76
C GLU A 331 20.03 -20.40 -3.25
N ASP A 332 19.50 -21.47 -2.68
CA ASP A 332 18.14 -21.46 -2.10
C ASP A 332 18.01 -20.42 -1.00
N PHE A 333 19.07 -20.24 -0.19
CA PHE A 333 19.12 -19.20 0.85
C PHE A 333 19.07 -17.78 0.25
N LEU A 334 19.82 -17.53 -0.82
CA LEU A 334 19.82 -16.25 -1.52
C LEU A 334 18.45 -15.96 -2.18
N ASP A 335 17.85 -16.97 -2.81
CA ASP A 335 16.51 -16.84 -3.41
C ASP A 335 15.46 -16.50 -2.36
N GLN A 336 15.48 -17.16 -1.19
CA GLN A 336 14.56 -16.84 -0.10
C GLN A 336 14.74 -15.42 0.44
N MET A 337 15.97 -14.96 0.56
CA MET A 337 16.25 -13.59 0.97
C MET A 337 15.78 -12.58 -0.09
N GLY A 338 15.91 -12.91 -1.37
CA GLY A 338 15.40 -12.11 -2.49
C GLY A 338 13.87 -11.98 -2.48
N GLU A 339 13.15 -13.05 -2.15
CA GLU A 339 11.69 -13.01 -1.99
C GLU A 339 11.27 -12.09 -0.84
N VAL A 340 11.97 -12.14 0.31
CA VAL A 340 11.73 -11.20 1.43
C VAL A 340 11.95 -9.74 1.01
N GLN A 341 12.95 -9.47 0.18
CA GLN A 341 13.16 -8.11 -0.35
C GLN A 341 12.06 -7.65 -1.30
N LYS A 342 11.56 -8.54 -2.17
CA LYS A 342 10.41 -8.25 -3.05
C LYS A 342 9.14 -7.90 -2.27
N MET A 343 8.95 -8.51 -1.10
CA MET A 343 7.84 -8.21 -0.18
C MET A 343 7.97 -6.85 0.53
N GLY A 344 9.00 -6.08 0.21
CA GLY A 344 9.25 -4.75 0.78
C GLY A 344 10.30 -4.72 1.87
N GLY A 345 11.07 -5.82 2.04
CA GLY A 345 12.13 -5.95 3.02
C GLY A 345 11.63 -6.24 4.44
N ILE A 346 12.58 -6.56 5.33
CA ILE A 346 12.28 -6.91 6.72
C ILE A 346 11.59 -5.74 7.46
N GLY A 347 11.97 -4.49 7.16
CA GLY A 347 11.37 -3.31 7.77
C GLY A 347 9.86 -3.23 7.54
N LYS A 348 9.41 -3.28 6.29
CA LYS A 348 7.97 -3.26 5.96
C LYS A 348 7.19 -4.45 6.50
N MET A 349 7.83 -5.63 6.57
CA MET A 349 7.19 -6.81 7.17
C MET A 349 6.99 -6.63 8.68
N LEU A 350 7.98 -6.08 9.40
CA LEU A 350 7.87 -5.81 10.84
C LEU A 350 6.78 -4.78 11.16
N GLU A 351 6.60 -3.77 10.30
CA GLU A 351 5.55 -2.76 10.44
C GLU A 351 4.12 -3.33 10.34
N MET A 352 3.95 -4.42 9.59
CA MET A 352 2.65 -5.08 9.43
C MET A 352 2.32 -6.00 10.60
N LEU A 353 3.28 -6.31 11.48
CA LEU A 353 3.06 -7.17 12.63
C LEU A 353 2.38 -6.41 13.78
N PRO A 354 1.38 -7.00 14.45
CA PRO A 354 0.71 -6.40 15.60
C PRO A 354 1.68 -6.14 16.75
N GLY A 355 1.64 -4.94 17.33
CA GLY A 355 2.43 -4.58 18.51
C GLY A 355 3.90 -4.23 18.25
N VAL A 356 4.36 -4.20 17.01
CA VAL A 356 5.68 -3.69 16.63
C VAL A 356 5.55 -2.20 16.30
N ASN A 357 6.17 -1.34 17.10
CA ASN A 357 6.22 0.10 16.79
C ASN A 357 7.23 0.33 15.67
N SER A 358 6.86 1.11 14.66
CA SER A 358 7.76 1.53 13.57
C SER A 358 9.04 2.21 14.08
N LYS A 359 8.99 2.89 15.22
CA LYS A 359 10.16 3.49 15.89
C LYS A 359 11.09 2.47 16.56
N SER A 360 10.68 1.21 16.71
CA SER A 360 11.55 0.16 17.27
C SER A 360 12.59 -0.35 16.28
N VAL A 361 12.45 -0.02 15.00
CA VAL A 361 13.42 -0.31 13.94
C VAL A 361 13.79 1.03 13.31
N SER A 362 14.98 1.54 13.59
CA SER A 362 15.45 2.80 13.02
C SER A 362 15.73 2.67 11.53
N ASP A 363 15.56 3.77 10.77
CA ASP A 363 15.92 3.81 9.35
C ASP A 363 17.38 3.37 9.13
N ASP A 364 18.27 3.69 10.09
CA ASP A 364 19.66 3.21 10.11
C ASP A 364 19.77 1.69 10.20
N GLU A 365 18.86 1.01 10.90
CA GLU A 365 18.86 -0.47 11.01
C GLU A 365 18.34 -1.11 9.74
N ILE A 366 17.36 -0.48 9.07
CA ILE A 366 16.85 -0.92 7.77
C ILE A 366 17.94 -0.78 6.71
N GLU A 367 18.61 0.36 6.65
CA GLU A 367 19.73 0.60 5.71
C GLU A 367 20.91 -0.37 5.98
N LYS A 368 21.23 -0.62 7.25
CA LYS A 368 22.25 -1.63 7.63
C LYS A 368 21.84 -3.03 7.15
N SER A 369 20.57 -3.41 7.31
CA SER A 369 20.06 -4.71 6.86
C SER A 369 20.14 -4.86 5.35
N GLU A 370 19.79 -3.83 4.59
CA GLU A 370 19.90 -3.83 3.12
C GLU A 370 21.37 -3.91 2.66
N LYS A 371 22.25 -3.18 3.34
CA LYS A 371 23.70 -3.22 3.06
C LYS A 371 24.28 -4.60 3.37
N GLU A 372 23.86 -5.21 4.48
CA GLU A 372 24.28 -6.58 4.81
C GLU A 372 23.78 -7.59 3.77
N PHE A 373 22.56 -7.42 3.27
CA PHE A 373 22.01 -8.26 2.21
C PHE A 373 22.88 -8.20 0.95
N ARG A 374 23.15 -6.98 0.43
CA ARG A 374 24.01 -6.79 -0.75
C ARG A 374 25.41 -7.39 -0.56
N GLN A 375 25.96 -7.31 0.65
CA GLN A 375 27.25 -7.94 0.99
C GLN A 375 27.16 -9.47 0.93
N MET A 376 26.09 -10.06 1.45
CA MET A 376 25.87 -11.51 1.39
C MET A 376 25.68 -12.00 -0.04
N GLU A 377 24.91 -11.28 -0.84
CA GLU A 377 24.73 -11.54 -2.27
C GLU A 377 26.06 -11.53 -3.02
N ALA A 378 26.89 -10.49 -2.82
CA ALA A 378 28.21 -10.39 -3.44
C ALA A 378 29.14 -11.56 -3.05
N ILE A 379 29.09 -11.98 -1.78
CA ILE A 379 29.86 -13.14 -1.30
C ILE A 379 29.38 -14.43 -2.01
N ILE A 380 28.08 -14.69 -2.05
CA ILE A 380 27.51 -15.90 -2.68
C ILE A 380 27.78 -15.90 -4.21
N CYS A 381 27.64 -14.74 -4.86
CA CYS A 381 27.93 -14.62 -6.28
C CYS A 381 29.42 -14.84 -6.63
N SER A 382 30.33 -14.60 -5.67
CA SER A 382 31.77 -14.85 -5.82
C SER A 382 32.16 -16.32 -5.57
N MET A 383 31.23 -17.18 -5.15
CA MET A 383 31.44 -18.61 -4.98
C MET A 383 31.17 -19.37 -6.29
N THR A 384 31.86 -20.50 -6.47
CA THR A 384 31.52 -21.46 -7.54
C THR A 384 30.20 -22.15 -7.24
N LEU A 385 29.57 -22.76 -8.27
CA LEU A 385 28.32 -23.51 -8.11
C LEU A 385 28.48 -24.68 -7.10
N GLU A 386 29.64 -25.36 -7.11
CA GLU A 386 29.93 -26.41 -6.12
C GLU A 386 30.00 -25.88 -4.69
N GLU A 387 30.63 -24.73 -4.50
CA GLU A 387 30.76 -24.10 -3.18
C GLU A 387 29.42 -23.58 -2.64
N ARG A 388 28.56 -23.10 -3.52
CA ARG A 388 27.18 -22.71 -3.16
C ARG A 388 26.34 -23.91 -2.73
N ARG A 389 26.51 -25.05 -3.43
CA ARG A 389 25.78 -26.30 -3.13
C ARG A 389 26.36 -27.04 -1.92
N ASN A 390 27.67 -26.96 -1.71
CA ASN A 390 28.35 -27.62 -0.60
C ASN A 390 29.31 -26.68 0.12
N PRO A 391 28.83 -25.87 1.09
CA PRO A 391 29.65 -24.94 1.84
C PRO A 391 30.76 -25.61 2.67
N SER A 392 30.73 -26.92 2.90
CA SER A 392 31.78 -27.64 3.60
C SER A 392 33.13 -27.65 2.86
N LEU A 393 33.11 -27.37 1.54
CA LEU A 393 34.30 -27.23 0.70
C LEU A 393 35.09 -25.94 0.96
N LEU A 394 34.55 -25.00 1.73
CA LEU A 394 35.13 -23.68 1.97
C LEU A 394 36.32 -23.74 2.96
N ASN A 395 37.48 -24.10 2.44
CA ASN A 395 38.77 -24.01 3.19
C ASN A 395 39.33 -22.57 3.23
N ALA A 396 40.41 -22.36 3.92
CA ALA A 396 41.03 -21.02 4.10
C ALA A 396 41.43 -20.37 2.77
N SER A 397 41.93 -21.12 1.78
CA SER A 397 42.31 -20.61 0.46
C SER A 397 41.11 -20.17 -0.33
N ARG A 398 40.03 -20.96 -0.35
CA ARG A 398 38.77 -20.62 -1.04
C ARG A 398 38.11 -19.39 -0.42
N ARG A 399 38.09 -19.29 0.92
CA ARG A 399 37.58 -18.10 1.62
C ARG A 399 38.37 -16.82 1.29
N LYS A 400 39.71 -16.91 1.16
CA LYS A 400 40.53 -15.75 0.71
C LYS A 400 40.20 -15.34 -0.73
N ARG A 401 40.00 -16.30 -1.65
CA ARG A 401 39.62 -16.02 -3.04
C ARG A 401 38.25 -15.35 -3.09
N ILE A 402 37.26 -15.88 -2.36
CA ILE A 402 35.91 -15.32 -2.31
C ILE A 402 35.95 -13.91 -1.67
N ALA A 403 36.77 -13.68 -0.66
CA ALA A 403 36.97 -12.38 -0.06
C ALA A 403 37.51 -11.35 -1.08
N ALA A 404 38.50 -11.75 -1.87
CA ALA A 404 39.05 -10.90 -2.92
C ALA A 404 38.02 -10.61 -4.02
N GLY A 405 37.24 -11.62 -4.45
CA GLY A 405 36.21 -11.49 -5.50
C GLY A 405 34.99 -10.66 -5.08
N SER A 406 34.58 -10.74 -3.81
CA SER A 406 33.42 -10.03 -3.28
C SER A 406 33.72 -8.66 -2.69
N GLY A 407 35.02 -8.31 -2.51
CA GLY A 407 35.43 -7.12 -1.78
C GLY A 407 35.07 -7.15 -0.29
N GLN A 408 34.78 -8.34 0.28
CA GLN A 408 34.36 -8.49 1.68
C GLN A 408 35.43 -9.23 2.50
N PRO A 409 35.64 -8.87 3.76
CA PRO A 409 36.61 -9.56 4.62
C PRO A 409 36.19 -11.01 4.93
N VAL A 410 37.16 -11.89 5.17
CA VAL A 410 36.90 -13.32 5.50
C VAL A 410 35.99 -13.49 6.70
N SER A 411 35.99 -12.56 7.64
CA SER A 411 35.08 -12.56 8.79
C SER A 411 33.60 -12.50 8.38
N LYS A 412 33.25 -11.72 7.33
CA LYS A 412 31.89 -11.65 6.79
C LYS A 412 31.49 -12.96 6.11
N ILE A 413 32.40 -13.64 5.42
CA ILE A 413 32.16 -14.95 4.83
C ILE A 413 31.83 -15.98 5.93
N ASN A 414 32.60 -15.97 7.02
CA ASN A 414 32.34 -16.86 8.16
C ASN A 414 30.99 -16.56 8.83
N GLY A 415 30.65 -15.27 8.96
CA GLY A 415 29.33 -14.83 9.45
C GLY A 415 28.17 -15.28 8.56
N LEU A 416 28.32 -15.21 7.23
CA LEU A 416 27.33 -15.70 6.28
C LEU A 416 27.09 -17.20 6.42
N ILE A 417 28.17 -18.00 6.49
CA ILE A 417 28.05 -19.47 6.64
C ILE A 417 27.34 -19.80 7.93
N LYS A 418 27.65 -19.12 9.04
CA LYS A 418 26.96 -19.30 10.31
C LYS A 418 25.47 -18.96 10.20
N LYS A 419 25.11 -17.79 9.61
CA LYS A 419 23.71 -17.40 9.39
C LYS A 419 22.96 -18.42 8.54
N TYR A 420 23.60 -18.95 7.49
CA TYR A 420 23.04 -20.01 6.65
C TYR A 420 22.78 -21.31 7.43
N GLU A 421 23.74 -21.75 8.24
CA GLU A 421 23.57 -22.96 9.07
C GLU A 421 22.46 -22.80 10.11
N ASP A 422 22.37 -21.62 10.73
CA ASP A 422 21.32 -21.32 11.70
C ASP A 422 19.93 -21.26 11.03
N ALA A 423 19.83 -20.65 9.85
CA ALA A 423 18.60 -20.63 9.04
C ALA A 423 18.19 -22.06 8.64
N LYS A 424 19.15 -22.89 8.20
CA LYS A 424 18.90 -24.29 7.85
C LYS A 424 18.36 -25.11 9.04
N LYS A 425 18.90 -24.89 10.24
CA LYS A 425 18.41 -25.54 11.48
C LYS A 425 16.99 -25.10 11.83
N LEU A 426 16.70 -23.79 11.75
CA LEU A 426 15.38 -23.24 12.02
C LEU A 426 14.34 -23.80 11.03
N MET A 427 14.61 -23.77 9.74
CA MET A 427 13.70 -24.28 8.72
C MET A 427 13.42 -25.78 8.90
N LYS A 428 14.44 -26.56 9.29
CA LYS A 428 14.26 -27.99 9.60
C LYS A 428 13.38 -28.23 10.84
N GLN A 429 13.41 -27.33 11.83
CA GLN A 429 12.51 -27.39 12.99
C GLN A 429 11.06 -27.09 12.59
N PHE A 430 10.83 -26.09 11.72
CA PHE A 430 9.49 -25.74 11.24
C PHE A 430 8.88 -26.76 10.30
N SER A 431 9.67 -27.50 9.52
CA SER A 431 9.19 -28.58 8.66
C SER A 431 8.83 -29.88 9.42
N ASN A 432 9.00 -29.92 10.73
CA ASN A 432 8.62 -31.07 11.56
C ASN A 432 7.18 -30.89 12.09
N PRO A 433 6.19 -31.74 11.67
CA PRO A 433 4.79 -31.63 12.06
C PRO A 433 4.53 -31.65 13.57
N ASN A 434 5.45 -32.26 14.33
CA ASN A 434 5.33 -32.35 15.79
C ASN A 434 5.74 -31.07 16.52
N PHE A 435 6.51 -30.18 15.90
CA PHE A 435 6.93 -28.92 16.50
C PHE A 435 5.77 -27.92 16.59
N MET A 436 4.91 -27.87 15.57
CA MET A 436 3.71 -27.04 15.56
C MET A 436 2.66 -27.48 16.59
N LYS A 437 2.57 -28.77 16.90
CA LYS A 437 1.63 -29.30 17.91
C LYS A 437 2.05 -29.03 19.36
N LYS A 438 3.35 -28.89 19.63
CA LYS A 438 3.91 -28.68 21.00
C LYS A 438 3.97 -27.23 21.48
N ASN A 439 4.01 -26.25 20.57
CA ASN A 439 4.17 -24.85 20.96
C ASN A 439 2.81 -24.13 21.01
N LYS A 440 2.19 -24.08 22.19
CA LYS A 440 0.95 -23.35 22.48
C LYS A 440 1.00 -21.84 22.14
N ARG A 441 2.20 -21.26 22.01
CA ARG A 441 2.39 -19.83 21.64
C ARG A 441 1.99 -19.49 20.21
N PHE A 442 1.94 -20.46 19.30
CA PHE A 442 1.55 -20.26 17.90
C PHE A 442 0.10 -20.66 17.58
N LYS A 443 -0.68 -21.14 18.57
CA LYS A 443 -2.09 -21.50 18.37
C LYS A 443 -3.05 -20.33 18.15
N GLY A 444 -2.58 -19.10 18.24
CA GLY A 444 -3.36 -17.88 18.01
C GLY A 444 -2.95 -17.09 16.74
N LEU A 445 -2.09 -17.67 15.89
CA LEU A 445 -1.56 -16.99 14.69
C LEU A 445 -2.05 -17.60 13.36
N PHE A 446 -2.89 -18.66 13.45
CA PHE A 446 -3.54 -19.28 12.29
C PHE A 446 -5.02 -19.52 12.62
#